data_1ad53940443ec3f0e1c11e7bd9ced053
#
_entry.id   1ad53940443ec3f0e1c11e7bd9ced053
#
_cell.length_a   1.000
_cell.length_b   1.000
_cell.length_c   1.000
_cell.angle_alpha   90.00
_cell.angle_beta   90.00
_cell.angle_gamma   90.00
#
_symmetry.space_group_name_H-M   'P 1'
#
loop_
_entity.id
_entity.type
_entity.pdbx_description
1 polymer ?
#
loop_
_entity_poly.entity_id
_entity_poly.type
_entity_poly.pdbx_seq_one_letter_code
_entity_poly.pdbx_strand_id
1 'polypeptide(L)'
;MKHRIKAVFFDIDGTLVSFKTHAVPQSTKDAIRLLRESGVKVFVATGRMLAMTTVLRDIEFDGFITYNGSFCIDEHGEVIFKNTVPKRELEALAVWFNDFFRLRAEYINIVLLGEIIIG
;
A
#
# COMPACT_ATOMS: atom_id res chain seq x y z
N MET A 1 22.17 23.04 -14.42
CA MET A 1 20.70 22.98 -14.48
C MET A 1 20.15 22.61 -13.11
N LYS A 2 19.24 23.39 -12.58
CA LYS A 2 18.49 22.97 -11.39
C LYS A 2 17.44 21.94 -11.84
N HIS A 3 17.62 20.68 -11.50
CA HIS A 3 16.57 19.66 -11.70
C HIS A 3 15.43 19.94 -10.73
N ARG A 4 14.27 20.29 -11.26
CA ARG A 4 13.07 20.49 -10.46
C ARG A 4 12.49 19.13 -10.07
N ILE A 5 12.28 18.90 -8.79
CA ILE A 5 11.59 17.71 -8.28
C ILE A 5 10.17 17.71 -8.84
N LYS A 6 9.76 16.62 -9.48
CA LYS A 6 8.42 16.44 -10.08
C LYS A 6 7.53 15.53 -9.28
N ALA A 7 8.11 14.58 -8.56
CA ALA A 7 7.38 13.61 -7.76
C ALA A 7 8.15 13.27 -6.48
N VAL A 8 7.39 12.96 -5.42
CA VAL A 8 7.91 12.47 -4.14
C VAL A 8 7.11 11.23 -3.77
N PHE A 9 7.80 10.21 -3.26
CA PHE A 9 7.23 8.96 -2.80
C PHE A 9 7.50 8.82 -1.32
N PHE A 10 6.45 8.62 -0.53
CA PHE A 10 6.53 8.46 0.92
C PHE A 10 6.16 7.04 1.35
N ASP A 11 6.97 6.47 2.22
CA ASP A 11 6.57 5.30 3.00
C ASP A 11 5.57 5.71 4.11
N ILE A 12 4.79 4.77 4.61
CA ILE A 12 3.82 5.01 5.68
C ILE A 12 4.50 4.87 7.04
N ASP A 13 4.92 3.67 7.37
CA ASP A 13 5.36 3.31 8.72
C ASP A 13 6.73 3.91 9.04
N GLY A 14 6.77 4.76 10.08
CA GLY A 14 7.98 5.48 10.48
C GLY A 14 8.35 6.66 9.59
N THR A 15 7.55 6.98 8.56
CA THR A 15 7.73 8.14 7.68
C THR A 15 6.55 9.09 7.81
N LEU A 16 5.38 8.75 7.26
CA LEU A 16 4.16 9.54 7.43
C LEU A 16 3.48 9.30 8.78
N VAL A 17 3.50 8.06 9.23
CA VAL A 17 2.89 7.62 10.50
C VAL A 17 3.97 7.41 11.54
N SER A 18 3.84 8.10 12.66
CA SER A 18 4.72 7.92 13.81
C SER A 18 4.48 6.58 14.50
N PHE A 19 5.54 5.85 14.83
CA PHE A 19 5.46 4.63 15.65
C PHE A 19 4.96 4.89 17.08
N LYS A 20 5.07 6.14 17.57
CA LYS A 20 4.63 6.50 18.92
C LYS A 20 3.14 6.80 18.99
N THR A 21 2.62 7.55 18.01
CA THR A 21 1.24 8.04 18.03
C THR A 21 0.31 7.25 17.10
N HIS A 22 0.87 6.45 16.20
CA HIS A 22 0.15 5.73 15.14
C HIS A 22 -0.76 6.63 14.28
N ALA A 23 -0.37 7.90 14.17
CA ALA A 23 -1.12 8.92 13.43
C ALA A 23 -0.16 9.76 12.57
N VAL A 24 -0.72 10.43 11.56
CA VAL A 24 0.00 11.42 10.74
C VAL A 24 -0.11 12.78 11.42
N PRO A 25 1.01 13.44 11.76
CA PRO A 25 0.99 14.79 12.34
C PRO A 25 0.36 15.81 11.41
N GLN A 26 -0.30 16.83 11.96
CA GLN A 26 -0.93 17.89 11.16
C GLN A 26 0.10 18.62 10.28
N SER A 27 1.31 18.86 10.81
CA SER A 27 2.40 19.49 10.04
C SER A 27 2.78 18.69 8.79
N THR A 28 2.73 17.34 8.86
CA THR A 28 2.98 16.46 7.71
C THR A 28 1.87 16.57 6.68
N LYS A 29 0.61 16.60 7.11
CA LYS A 29 -0.55 16.80 6.22
C LYS A 29 -0.46 18.13 5.48
N ASP A 30 -0.12 19.20 6.20
CA ASP A 30 0.05 20.54 5.62
C ASP A 30 1.22 20.58 4.62
N ALA A 31 2.33 19.92 4.92
CA ALA A 31 3.48 19.84 4.02
C ALA A 31 3.13 19.10 2.71
N ILE A 32 2.39 17.99 2.79
CA ILE A 32 1.92 17.25 1.62
C ILE A 32 1.01 18.11 0.75
N ARG A 33 0.07 18.83 1.37
CA ARG A 33 -0.82 19.76 0.66
C ARG A 33 -0.02 20.82 -0.08
N LEU A 34 0.93 21.46 0.58
CA LEU A 34 1.79 22.50 -0.02
C LEU A 34 2.65 21.96 -1.17
N LEU A 35 3.18 20.74 -1.05
CA LEU A 35 3.90 20.07 -2.15
C LEU A 35 3.01 19.92 -3.38
N ARG A 36 1.80 19.41 -3.21
CA ARG A 36 0.85 19.24 -4.32
C ARG A 36 0.44 20.58 -4.94
N GLU A 37 0.16 21.59 -4.13
CA GLU A 37 -0.15 22.95 -4.59
C GLU A 37 1.02 23.58 -5.40
N SER A 38 2.25 23.21 -5.09
CA SER A 38 3.44 23.64 -5.86
C SER A 38 3.64 22.87 -7.18
N GLY A 39 2.75 21.93 -7.50
CA GLY A 39 2.80 21.13 -8.73
C GLY A 39 3.69 19.88 -8.63
N VAL A 40 4.13 19.50 -7.41
CA VAL A 40 4.84 18.25 -7.16
C VAL A 40 3.83 17.13 -6.96
N LYS A 41 3.98 16.04 -7.69
CA LYS A 41 3.16 14.84 -7.49
C LYS A 41 3.59 14.08 -6.23
N VAL A 42 2.65 13.64 -5.43
CA VAL A 42 2.93 12.96 -4.16
C VAL A 42 2.27 11.58 -4.13
N PHE A 43 3.08 10.57 -3.96
CA PHE A 43 2.68 9.17 -3.96
C PHE A 43 3.00 8.50 -2.62
N VAL A 44 2.22 7.48 -2.28
CA VAL A 44 2.54 6.55 -1.20
C VAL A 44 3.21 5.31 -1.78
N ALA A 45 4.29 4.86 -1.16
CA ALA A 45 4.96 3.60 -1.49
C ALA A 45 5.12 2.76 -0.22
N THR A 46 4.37 1.66 -0.11
CA THR A 46 4.24 0.89 1.13
C THR A 46 4.20 -0.62 0.88
N GLY A 47 4.63 -1.40 1.87
CA GLY A 47 4.38 -2.83 1.94
C GLY A 47 2.95 -3.18 2.36
N ARG A 48 2.19 -2.22 2.90
CA ARG A 48 0.80 -2.46 3.31
C ARG A 48 -0.12 -2.79 2.14
N MET A 49 -1.21 -3.53 2.43
CA MET A 49 -2.35 -3.66 1.51
C MET A 49 -3.07 -2.31 1.40
N LEU A 50 -3.71 -2.06 0.25
CA LEU A 50 -4.48 -0.84 0.04
C LEU A 50 -5.55 -0.62 1.13
N ALA A 51 -6.26 -1.66 1.53
CA ALA A 51 -7.24 -1.60 2.60
C ALA A 51 -6.66 -1.18 3.97
N MET A 52 -5.35 -1.30 4.17
CA MET A 52 -4.66 -0.91 5.41
C MET A 52 -4.07 0.51 5.35
N THR A 53 -4.38 1.28 4.33
CA THR A 53 -3.94 2.68 4.18
C THR A 53 -4.96 3.69 4.72
N THR A 54 -5.99 3.22 5.41
CA THR A 54 -7.09 4.06 5.96
C THR A 54 -6.64 5.14 6.92
N VAL A 55 -5.46 4.99 7.53
CA VAL A 55 -4.83 6.03 8.36
C VAL A 55 -4.49 7.30 7.56
N LEU A 56 -4.44 7.21 6.23
CA LEU A 56 -4.16 8.30 5.30
C LEU A 56 -5.42 8.87 4.62
N ARG A 57 -6.62 8.42 4.98
CA ARG A 57 -7.89 8.72 4.27
C ARG A 57 -8.24 10.20 4.15
N ASP A 58 -7.71 11.04 5.04
CA ASP A 58 -7.92 12.48 5.09
C ASP A 58 -6.79 13.28 4.42
N ILE A 59 -5.92 12.58 3.66
CA ILE A 59 -4.82 13.17 2.90
C ILE A 59 -4.99 12.77 1.44
N GLU A 60 -4.88 13.74 0.55
CA GLU A 60 -4.93 13.47 -0.88
C GLU A 60 -3.55 13.12 -1.43
N PHE A 61 -3.46 12.02 -2.14
CA PHE A 61 -2.28 11.56 -2.85
C PHE A 61 -2.58 11.41 -4.35
N ASP A 62 -1.54 11.51 -5.17
CA ASP A 62 -1.65 11.31 -6.62
C ASP A 62 -1.59 9.83 -7.03
N GLY A 63 -1.40 8.93 -6.06
CA GLY A 63 -1.49 7.49 -6.25
C GLY A 63 -0.85 6.70 -5.13
N PHE A 64 -1.05 5.39 -5.17
CA PHE A 64 -0.57 4.44 -4.18
C PHE A 64 0.17 3.28 -4.85
N ILE A 65 1.37 3.00 -4.36
CA ILE A 65 2.15 1.80 -4.66
C ILE A 65 2.08 0.94 -3.41
N THR A 66 1.35 -0.17 -3.48
CA THR A 66 1.07 -1.06 -2.34
C THR A 66 1.66 -2.44 -2.57
N TYR A 67 1.67 -3.28 -1.52
CA TYR A 67 2.26 -4.62 -1.57
C TYR A 67 3.69 -4.63 -2.12
N ASN A 68 4.53 -3.66 -1.71
CA ASN A 68 5.91 -3.51 -2.20
C ASN A 68 6.01 -3.39 -3.73
N GLY A 69 5.05 -2.73 -4.37
CA GLY A 69 5.05 -2.50 -5.81
C GLY A 69 4.19 -3.48 -6.63
N SER A 70 3.56 -4.47 -5.99
CA SER A 70 2.74 -5.46 -6.70
C SER A 70 1.37 -4.94 -7.12
N PHE A 71 0.90 -3.84 -6.51
CA PHE A 71 -0.38 -3.23 -6.83
C PHE A 71 -0.31 -1.71 -6.76
N CYS A 72 -0.57 -1.05 -7.88
CA CYS A 72 -0.46 0.40 -8.01
C CYS A 72 -1.74 0.99 -8.57
N ILE A 73 -2.22 2.07 -7.96
CA ILE A 73 -3.39 2.84 -8.38
C ILE A 73 -3.06 4.33 -8.51
N ASP A 74 -3.81 5.01 -9.37
CA ASP A 74 -3.76 6.47 -9.50
C ASP A 74 -4.65 7.19 -8.46
N GLU A 75 -4.78 8.52 -8.60
CA GLU A 75 -5.60 9.37 -7.73
C GLU A 75 -7.11 9.07 -7.80
N HIS A 76 -7.57 8.39 -8.85
CA HIS A 76 -8.97 8.01 -9.05
C HIS A 76 -9.27 6.58 -8.59
N GLY A 77 -8.24 5.85 -8.11
CA GLY A 77 -8.36 4.45 -7.74
C GLY A 77 -8.27 3.48 -8.92
N GLU A 78 -7.94 3.98 -10.12
CA GLU A 78 -7.75 3.14 -11.30
C GLU A 78 -6.42 2.38 -11.21
N VAL A 79 -6.45 1.10 -11.56
CA VAL A 79 -5.27 0.24 -11.50
C VAL A 79 -4.29 0.60 -12.62
N ILE A 80 -3.10 1.07 -12.23
CA ILE A 80 -1.98 1.36 -13.16
C ILE A 80 -1.18 0.09 -13.43
N PHE A 81 -0.95 -0.69 -12.39
CA PHE A 81 -0.12 -1.90 -12.45
C PHE A 81 -0.57 -2.90 -11.39
N LYS A 82 -0.61 -4.17 -11.76
CA LYS A 82 -0.73 -5.27 -10.79
C LYS A 82 0.08 -6.49 -11.23
N ASN A 83 0.68 -7.13 -10.24
CA ASN A 83 1.35 -8.42 -10.39
C ASN A 83 0.82 -9.37 -9.31
N THR A 84 -0.02 -10.32 -9.72
CA THR A 84 -0.72 -11.22 -8.80
C THR A 84 -0.05 -12.57 -8.76
N VAL A 85 -0.07 -13.21 -7.60
CA VAL A 85 0.31 -14.62 -7.48
C VAL A 85 -0.83 -15.48 -8.03
N PRO A 86 -0.55 -16.41 -8.95
CA PRO A 86 -1.57 -17.31 -9.48
C PRO A 86 -2.26 -18.11 -8.38
N LYS A 87 -3.59 -18.26 -8.50
CA LYS A 87 -4.41 -18.97 -7.51
C LYS A 87 -3.86 -20.35 -7.14
N ARG A 88 -3.44 -21.13 -8.15
CA ARG A 88 -2.84 -22.46 -7.95
C ARG A 88 -1.63 -22.45 -7.02
N GLU A 89 -0.82 -21.38 -7.09
CA GLU A 89 0.38 -21.24 -6.26
C GLU A 89 0.00 -20.87 -4.82
N LEU A 90 -1.02 -20.03 -4.63
CA LEU A 90 -1.56 -19.70 -3.32
C LEU A 90 -2.21 -20.93 -2.67
N GLU A 91 -2.97 -21.71 -3.43
CA GLU A 91 -3.57 -22.95 -2.96
C GLU A 91 -2.50 -23.97 -2.55
N ALA A 92 -1.46 -24.16 -3.37
CA ALA A 92 -0.35 -25.05 -3.05
C ALA A 92 0.39 -24.59 -1.78
N LEU A 93 0.63 -23.29 -1.65
CA LEU A 93 1.25 -22.70 -0.47
C LEU A 93 0.39 -22.89 0.78
N ALA A 94 -0.93 -22.67 0.67
CA ALA A 94 -1.88 -22.86 1.77
C ALA A 94 -1.91 -24.31 2.26
N VAL A 95 -1.89 -25.28 1.35
CA VAL A 95 -1.81 -26.70 1.69
C VAL A 95 -0.50 -27.01 2.41
N TRP A 96 0.63 -26.51 1.87
CA TRP A 96 1.93 -26.72 2.49
C TRP A 96 2.00 -26.11 3.90
N PHE A 97 1.49 -24.91 4.10
CA PHE A 97 1.40 -24.26 5.42
C PHE A 97 0.50 -25.02 6.38
N ASN A 98 -0.66 -25.53 5.91
CA ASN A 98 -1.57 -26.32 6.73
C ASN A 98 -0.92 -27.61 7.22
N ASP A 99 -0.22 -28.33 6.34
CA ASP A 99 0.46 -29.58 6.67
C ASP A 99 1.65 -29.34 7.60
N PHE A 100 2.46 -28.31 7.32
CA PHE A 100 3.68 -28.03 8.09
C PHE A 100 3.40 -27.39 9.45
N PHE A 101 2.50 -26.41 9.51
CA PHE A 101 2.21 -25.64 10.72
C PHE A 101 0.93 -26.07 11.44
N ARG A 102 0.18 -27.03 10.90
CA ARG A 102 -1.14 -27.45 11.41
C ARG A 102 -2.10 -26.28 11.56
N LEU A 103 -2.12 -25.40 10.56
CA LEU A 103 -3.00 -24.25 10.53
C LEU A 103 -4.46 -24.66 10.36
N ARG A 104 -5.38 -23.92 10.99
CA ARG A 104 -6.81 -24.12 10.79
C ARG A 104 -7.27 -23.61 9.42
N ALA A 105 -8.38 -24.14 8.92
CA ALA A 105 -8.97 -23.76 7.63
C ALA A 105 -9.22 -22.25 7.46
N GLU A 106 -9.46 -21.53 8.57
CA GLU A 106 -9.65 -20.08 8.60
C GLU A 106 -8.43 -19.33 8.04
N TYR A 107 -7.22 -19.79 8.32
CA TYR A 107 -5.99 -19.18 7.79
C TYR A 107 -5.80 -19.43 6.29
N ILE A 108 -6.24 -20.59 5.81
CA ILE A 108 -6.24 -20.92 4.38
C ILE A 108 -7.16 -19.93 3.63
N ASN A 109 -8.35 -19.67 4.19
CA ASN A 109 -9.29 -18.70 3.62
C ASN A 109 -8.69 -17.28 3.57
N ILE A 110 -7.90 -16.87 4.55
CA ILE A 110 -7.21 -15.56 4.54
C ILE A 110 -6.19 -15.48 3.39
N VAL A 111 -5.44 -16.56 3.16
CA VAL A 111 -4.47 -16.61 2.04
C VAL A 111 -5.20 -16.56 0.69
N LEU A 112 -6.30 -17.29 0.54
CA LEU A 112 -7.11 -17.28 -0.69
C LEU A 112 -7.86 -15.96 -0.90
N LEU A 113 -8.34 -15.34 0.18
CA LEU A 113 -8.93 -13.98 0.13
C LEU A 113 -7.91 -12.92 -0.26
N GLY A 114 -6.66 -13.09 0.12
CA GLY A 114 -5.56 -12.22 -0.33
C GLY A 114 -5.45 -12.17 -1.86
N GLU A 115 -5.68 -13.30 -2.54
CA GLU A 115 -5.73 -13.34 -4.01
C GLU A 115 -6.92 -12.57 -4.58
N ILE A 116 -8.09 -12.68 -3.97
CA ILE A 116 -9.31 -11.96 -4.42
C ILE A 116 -9.11 -10.45 -4.32
N ILE A 117 -8.40 -9.98 -3.28
CA ILE A 117 -8.10 -8.55 -3.10
C ILE A 117 -7.02 -8.07 -4.08
N ILE A 118 -6.05 -8.92 -4.40
CA ILE A 118 -4.93 -8.61 -5.31
C ILE A 118 -5.28 -8.96 -6.76
N GLY A 119 -6.06 -9.98 -6.95
CA GLY A 119 -6.51 -10.48 -8.27
C GLY A 119 -7.67 -9.72 -8.82
#